data_087981a5c1dd5716881406558d15ecb9
#
_entry.id   087981a5c1dd5716881406558d15ecb9
#
_cell.length_a   1.000
_cell.length_b   1.000
_cell.length_c   1.000
_cell.angle_alpha   90.00
_cell.angle_beta   90.00
_cell.angle_gamma   90.00
#
_symmetry.space_group_name_H-M   'P 1'
#
loop_
_entity.id
_entity.type
_entity.pdbx_description
1 polymer ?
#
loop_
_entity_poly.entity_id
_entity_poly.type
_entity_poly.pdbx_seq_one_letter_code
_entity_poly.pdbx_strand_id
1 'polypeptide(L)'
;MKYLILAYGNQQDYDYLGGKDGAAPAATAAEMAAIDEFLVGFTGALAESGELVETQGLTAPVLARRLDLRDGAPVVTDGPFGETEEVIAGYWMVDCASFDRATDIAAGLLTAPGRLSEAGVVVRPVMGAESDV
;
A
#
# COMPACT_ATOMS: atom_id res chain seq x y z
N MET A 1 12.83 -15.00 -7.27
CA MET A 1 11.35 -15.12 -7.20
C MET A 1 10.72 -13.78 -6.90
N LYS A 2 9.60 -13.53 -7.51
CA LYS A 2 8.91 -12.24 -7.36
C LYS A 2 7.77 -12.32 -6.37
N TYR A 3 7.67 -11.29 -5.56
CA TYR A 3 6.63 -11.15 -4.54
C TYR A 3 6.06 -9.75 -4.58
N LEU A 4 4.77 -9.64 -4.31
CA LEU A 4 4.09 -8.37 -4.20
C LEU A 4 3.83 -8.10 -2.73
N ILE A 5 4.32 -6.97 -2.24
CA ILE A 5 4.09 -6.50 -0.88
C ILE A 5 3.03 -5.42 -0.97
N LEU A 6 1.88 -5.68 -0.34
CA LEU A 6 0.69 -4.84 -0.43
C LEU A 6 0.48 -4.09 0.87
N ALA A 7 0.43 -2.77 0.78
CA ALA A 7 0.05 -1.91 1.90
C ALA A 7 -1.41 -1.48 1.74
N TYR A 8 -2.14 -1.43 2.85
CA TYR A 8 -3.56 -1.13 2.87
C TYR A 8 -3.84 0.18 3.61
N GLY A 9 -4.92 0.81 3.25
CA GLY A 9 -5.43 2.00 3.92
C GLY A 9 -6.90 2.22 3.59
N ASN A 10 -7.53 3.14 4.30
CA ASN A 10 -8.91 3.52 4.06
C ASN A 10 -9.02 5.02 3.81
N GLN A 11 -10.22 5.52 3.51
CA GLN A 11 -10.41 6.94 3.24
C GLN A 11 -10.00 7.80 4.44
N GLN A 12 -10.24 7.34 5.66
CA GLN A 12 -9.86 8.08 6.87
C GLN A 12 -8.35 8.24 6.99
N ASP A 13 -7.58 7.21 6.61
CA ASP A 13 -6.12 7.28 6.63
C ASP A 13 -5.60 8.33 5.65
N TYR A 14 -6.19 8.41 4.46
CA TYR A 14 -5.83 9.43 3.48
C TYR A 14 -6.23 10.84 3.94
N ASP A 15 -7.40 10.98 4.55
CA ASP A 15 -7.86 12.26 5.10
C ASP A 15 -6.92 12.75 6.21
N TYR A 16 -6.46 11.83 7.07
CA TYR A 16 -5.48 12.13 8.10
C TYR A 16 -4.17 12.63 7.49
N LEU A 17 -3.63 11.92 6.49
CA LEU A 17 -2.37 12.28 5.84
C LEU A 17 -2.49 13.58 5.04
N GLY A 18 -3.62 13.80 4.40
CA GLY A 18 -3.87 14.99 3.58
C GLY A 18 -4.24 16.23 4.37
N GLY A 19 -4.44 16.13 5.67
CA GLY A 19 -4.88 17.25 6.50
C GLY A 19 -6.23 17.81 6.10
N LYS A 20 -7.14 16.93 5.64
CA LYS A 20 -8.46 17.34 5.18
C LYS A 20 -9.26 18.00 6.30
N ASP A 21 -9.96 19.08 5.96
CA ASP A 21 -10.83 19.79 6.91
C ASP A 21 -11.85 18.84 7.54
N GLY A 22 -11.95 18.88 8.87
CA GLY A 22 -12.84 18.01 9.63
C GLY A 22 -12.28 16.63 9.94
N ALA A 23 -11.16 16.25 9.36
CA ALA A 23 -10.45 15.05 9.76
C ALA A 23 -9.60 15.35 10.99
N ALA A 24 -9.97 14.79 12.14
CA ALA A 24 -9.22 14.98 13.37
C ALA A 24 -8.86 13.63 13.99
N PRO A 25 -7.58 13.46 14.41
CA PRO A 25 -6.48 14.40 14.23
C PRO A 25 -5.85 14.31 12.83
N ALA A 26 -5.53 15.44 12.23
CA ALA A 26 -4.76 15.46 11.00
C ALA A 26 -3.27 15.30 11.30
N ALA A 27 -2.53 14.73 10.33
CA ALA A 27 -1.09 14.60 10.45
C ALA A 27 -0.41 15.98 10.50
N THR A 28 0.56 16.14 11.37
CA THR A 28 1.38 17.35 11.42
C THR A 28 2.40 17.33 10.28
N ALA A 29 2.98 18.50 9.98
CA ALA A 29 4.05 18.60 8.98
C ALA A 29 5.25 17.72 9.37
N ALA A 30 5.56 17.62 10.67
CA ALA A 30 6.65 16.76 11.15
C ALA A 30 6.34 15.29 10.94
N GLU A 31 5.10 14.86 11.18
CA GLU A 31 4.66 13.48 10.94
C GLU A 31 4.72 13.13 9.45
N MET A 32 4.25 14.04 8.59
CA MET A 32 4.33 13.84 7.14
C MET A 32 5.77 13.72 6.66
N ALA A 33 6.66 14.56 7.17
CA ALA A 33 8.08 14.50 6.82
C ALA A 33 8.71 13.17 7.28
N ALA A 34 8.36 12.68 8.46
CA ALA A 34 8.85 11.41 8.98
C ALA A 34 8.38 10.23 8.13
N ILE A 35 7.13 10.25 7.68
CA ILE A 35 6.57 9.23 6.79
C ILE A 35 7.29 9.22 5.44
N ASP A 36 7.47 10.39 4.85
CA ASP A 36 8.16 10.53 3.56
C ASP A 36 9.60 10.04 3.65
N GLU A 37 10.31 10.44 4.69
CA GLU A 37 11.68 10.00 4.94
C GLU A 37 11.77 8.48 5.10
N PHE A 38 10.84 7.89 5.84
CA PHE A 38 10.76 6.45 6.01
C PHE A 38 10.57 5.74 4.67
N LEU A 39 9.61 6.18 3.86
CA LEU A 39 9.29 5.56 2.57
C LEU A 39 10.43 5.69 1.57
N VAL A 40 11.08 6.84 1.53
CA VAL A 40 12.26 7.07 0.69
C VAL A 40 13.39 6.12 1.09
N GLY A 41 13.64 6.00 2.39
CA GLY A 41 14.69 5.11 2.91
C GLY A 41 14.39 3.64 2.65
N PHE A 42 13.17 3.21 2.90
CA PHE A 42 12.73 1.83 2.66
C PHE A 42 12.87 1.45 1.19
N THR A 43 12.33 2.27 0.30
CA THR A 43 12.40 2.04 -1.14
C THR A 43 13.83 2.11 -1.66
N GLY A 44 14.60 3.08 -1.17
CA GLY A 44 16.01 3.25 -1.55
C GLY A 44 16.86 2.04 -1.19
N ALA A 45 16.65 1.46 -0.01
CA ALA A 45 17.37 0.26 0.41
C ALA A 45 17.09 -0.93 -0.50
N LEU A 46 15.84 -1.10 -0.93
CA LEU A 46 15.46 -2.15 -1.88
C LEU A 46 16.05 -1.93 -3.27
N ALA A 47 16.10 -0.68 -3.72
CA ALA A 47 16.73 -0.34 -4.99
C ALA A 47 18.23 -0.62 -4.93
N GLU A 48 18.88 -0.28 -3.84
CA GLU A 48 20.31 -0.49 -3.64
C GLU A 48 20.69 -1.97 -3.58
N SER A 49 19.86 -2.78 -2.94
CA SER A 49 20.08 -4.24 -2.88
C SER A 49 19.81 -4.94 -4.21
N GLY A 50 19.18 -4.26 -5.17
CA GLY A 50 18.78 -4.84 -6.44
C GLY A 50 17.50 -5.64 -6.38
N GLU A 51 16.81 -5.66 -5.24
CA GLU A 51 15.59 -6.44 -5.05
C GLU A 51 14.33 -5.73 -5.55
N LEU A 52 14.36 -4.41 -5.69
CA LEU A 52 13.20 -3.64 -6.14
C LEU A 52 12.94 -3.82 -7.63
N VAL A 53 11.75 -4.28 -7.99
CA VAL A 53 11.29 -4.34 -9.39
C VAL A 53 10.46 -3.11 -9.72
N GLU A 54 9.46 -2.81 -8.90
CA GLU A 54 8.52 -1.72 -9.11
C GLU A 54 7.85 -1.34 -7.81
N THR A 55 7.47 -0.08 -7.68
CA THR A 55 6.65 0.40 -6.57
C THR A 55 5.76 1.53 -7.05
N GLN A 56 4.54 1.58 -6.53
CA GLN A 56 3.60 2.67 -6.79
C GLN A 56 2.77 2.94 -5.54
N GLY A 57 2.52 4.22 -5.25
CA GLY A 57 1.48 4.63 -4.34
C GLY A 57 0.18 4.86 -5.11
N LEU A 58 -0.94 4.58 -4.47
CA LEU A 58 -2.25 4.75 -5.08
C LEU A 58 -2.99 5.90 -4.42
N THR A 59 -3.85 6.57 -5.18
CA THR A 59 -4.65 7.69 -4.67
C THR A 59 -5.76 7.21 -3.72
N ALA A 60 -6.36 8.17 -3.02
CA ALA A 60 -7.43 7.89 -2.06
C ALA A 60 -8.64 7.18 -2.70
N PRO A 61 -9.36 6.34 -1.94
CA PRO A 61 -10.54 5.63 -2.45
C PRO A 61 -11.62 6.55 -3.06
N VAL A 62 -11.71 7.79 -2.61
CA VAL A 62 -12.65 8.77 -3.19
C VAL A 62 -12.43 9.00 -4.68
N LEU A 63 -11.20 8.76 -5.17
CA LEU A 63 -10.85 8.89 -6.58
C LEU A 63 -10.96 7.57 -7.35
N ALA A 64 -11.34 6.49 -6.69
CA ALA A 64 -11.45 5.17 -7.30
C ALA A 64 -12.84 4.94 -7.90
N ARG A 65 -12.92 3.96 -8.79
CA ARG A 65 -14.15 3.46 -9.34
C ARG A 65 -14.20 1.95 -9.22
N ARG A 66 -15.37 1.46 -8.85
CA ARG A 66 -15.66 0.04 -8.78
C ARG A 66 -16.64 -0.31 -9.89
N LEU A 67 -16.38 -1.42 -10.56
CA LEU A 67 -17.27 -1.95 -11.59
C LEU A 67 -17.80 -3.30 -11.13
N ASP A 68 -19.12 -3.47 -11.18
CA ASP A 68 -19.78 -4.73 -10.87
C ASP A 68 -20.64 -5.13 -12.07
N LEU A 69 -20.83 -6.44 -12.23
CA LEU A 69 -21.71 -6.96 -13.27
C LEU A 69 -23.09 -7.18 -12.66
N ARG A 70 -24.12 -6.54 -13.24
CA ARG A 70 -25.50 -6.71 -12.83
C ARG A 70 -26.36 -6.95 -14.07
N ASP A 71 -27.10 -8.06 -14.06
CA ASP A 71 -27.98 -8.44 -15.18
C ASP A 71 -27.27 -8.41 -16.54
N GLY A 72 -26.01 -8.84 -16.55
CA GLY A 72 -25.19 -8.89 -17.77
C GLY A 72 -24.59 -7.55 -18.20
N ALA A 73 -24.74 -6.48 -17.43
CA ALA A 73 -24.21 -5.16 -17.76
C ALA A 73 -23.29 -4.63 -16.64
N PRO A 74 -22.23 -3.90 -17.01
CA PRO A 74 -21.36 -3.28 -16.00
C PRO A 74 -22.05 -2.11 -15.30
N VAL A 75 -21.91 -2.07 -13.99
CA VAL A 75 -22.36 -0.94 -13.15
C VAL A 75 -21.13 -0.31 -12.51
N VAL A 76 -20.99 0.99 -12.66
CA VAL A 76 -19.87 1.76 -12.12
C VAL A 76 -20.30 2.47 -10.84
N THR A 77 -19.51 2.30 -9.79
CA THR A 77 -19.71 2.99 -8.52
C THR A 77 -18.46 3.83 -8.22
N ASP A 78 -18.64 5.13 -7.98
CA ASP A 78 -17.55 5.99 -7.56
C ASP A 78 -17.26 5.78 -6.07
N GLY A 79 -15.98 5.86 -5.70
CA GLY A 79 -15.58 5.84 -4.30
C GLY A 79 -15.95 7.11 -3.54
N PRO A 80 -15.77 7.12 -2.21
CA PRO A 80 -15.28 6.01 -1.42
C PRO A 80 -16.35 4.93 -1.24
N PHE A 81 -15.91 3.69 -1.03
CA PHE A 81 -16.84 2.54 -0.89
C PHE A 81 -17.28 2.33 0.56
N GLY A 82 -16.67 3.00 1.47
CA GLY A 82 -16.88 3.00 2.90
C GLY A 82 -15.68 3.67 3.56
N GLU A 83 -15.90 4.56 4.54
CA GLU A 83 -14.80 5.33 5.14
C GLU A 83 -13.75 4.47 5.82
N THR A 84 -14.19 3.31 6.34
CA THR A 84 -13.32 2.36 7.06
C THR A 84 -12.98 1.13 6.22
N GLU A 85 -13.46 1.04 4.98
CA GLU A 85 -13.11 -0.06 4.10
C GLU A 85 -11.66 0.06 3.65
N GLU A 86 -10.87 -0.97 3.94
CA GLU A 86 -9.47 -0.99 3.54
C GLU A 86 -9.32 -1.37 2.08
N VAL A 87 -8.51 -0.58 1.38
CA VAL A 87 -8.15 -0.82 -0.01
C VAL A 87 -6.64 -0.82 -0.13
N ILE A 88 -6.13 -1.30 -1.23
CA ILE A 88 -4.69 -1.26 -1.49
C ILE A 88 -4.27 0.20 -1.66
N ALA A 89 -3.36 0.64 -0.80
CA ALA A 89 -2.83 2.00 -0.80
C ALA A 89 -1.54 2.14 -1.59
N GLY A 90 -0.84 1.03 -1.78
CA GLY A 90 0.40 1.00 -2.52
C GLY A 90 1.02 -0.38 -2.50
N TYR A 91 2.07 -0.56 -3.30
CA TYR A 91 2.74 -1.84 -3.37
C TYR A 91 4.21 -1.69 -3.72
N TRP A 92 4.97 -2.72 -3.33
CA TRP A 92 6.34 -2.93 -3.76
C TRP A 92 6.42 -4.32 -4.38
N MET A 93 6.84 -4.41 -5.62
CA MET A 93 7.19 -5.69 -6.22
C MET A 93 8.68 -5.90 -6.03
N VAL A 94 9.05 -7.01 -5.43
CA VAL A 94 10.44 -7.37 -5.19
C VAL A 94 10.78 -8.69 -5.86
N ASP A 95 12.03 -8.81 -6.29
CA ASP A 95 12.60 -10.06 -6.77
C ASP A 95 13.71 -10.42 -5.79
N CYS A 96 13.47 -11.46 -5.00
CA CYS A 96 14.36 -11.82 -3.91
C CYS A 96 14.50 -13.33 -3.78
N ALA A 97 15.39 -13.77 -2.89
CA ALA A 97 15.83 -15.16 -2.80
C ALA A 97 14.73 -16.13 -2.36
N SER A 98 13.79 -15.68 -1.50
CA SER A 98 12.81 -16.57 -0.88
C SER A 98 11.60 -15.82 -0.36
N PHE A 99 10.54 -16.58 -0.05
CA PHE A 99 9.36 -16.03 0.63
C PHE A 99 9.73 -15.48 2.01
N ASP A 100 10.64 -16.14 2.72
CA ASP A 100 11.10 -15.66 4.02
C ASP A 100 11.80 -14.30 3.89
N ARG A 101 12.60 -14.12 2.84
CA ARG A 101 13.22 -12.83 2.57
C ARG A 101 12.19 -11.75 2.27
N ALA A 102 11.19 -12.06 1.44
CA ALA A 102 10.10 -11.13 1.14
C ALA A 102 9.31 -10.76 2.41
N THR A 103 9.10 -11.73 3.29
CA THR A 103 8.43 -11.51 4.57
C THR A 103 9.25 -10.59 5.48
N ASP A 104 10.55 -10.78 5.54
CA ASP A 104 11.44 -9.90 6.31
C ASP A 104 11.41 -8.47 5.77
N ILE A 105 11.42 -8.32 4.45
CA ILE A 105 11.31 -6.99 3.81
C ILE A 105 9.98 -6.34 4.22
N ALA A 106 8.88 -7.07 4.09
CA ALA A 106 7.55 -6.56 4.42
C ALA A 106 7.42 -6.17 5.90
N ALA A 107 8.04 -6.95 6.79
CA ALA A 107 8.04 -6.65 8.21
C ALA A 107 8.67 -5.28 8.53
N GLY A 108 9.60 -4.84 7.69
CA GLY A 108 10.20 -3.51 7.80
C GLY A 108 9.19 -2.38 7.67
N LEU A 109 8.12 -2.58 6.88
CA LEU A 109 7.06 -1.59 6.75
C LEU A 109 6.25 -1.38 8.03
N LEU A 110 6.22 -2.38 8.91
CA LEU A 110 5.51 -2.29 10.18
C LEU A 110 6.22 -1.37 11.18
N THR A 111 7.44 -0.95 10.88
CA THR A 111 8.17 0.04 11.68
C THR A 111 7.93 1.47 11.25
N ALA A 112 7.08 1.68 10.23
CA ALA A 112 6.75 2.99 9.72
C ALA A 112 6.10 3.87 10.79
N PRO A 113 6.40 5.18 10.82
CA PRO A 113 5.79 6.08 11.78
C PRO A 113 4.32 6.33 11.48
N GLY A 114 3.59 6.77 12.50
CA GLY A 114 2.20 7.14 12.40
C GLY A 114 1.29 5.97 12.10
N ARG A 115 0.27 6.22 11.28
CA ARG A 115 -0.79 5.24 10.97
C ARG A 115 -0.46 4.27 9.84
N LEU A 116 0.67 4.45 9.16
CA LEU A 116 1.05 3.63 8.01
C LEU A 116 1.13 2.13 8.33
N SER A 117 1.52 1.78 9.55
CA SER A 117 1.69 0.39 9.96
C SER A 117 0.43 -0.25 10.54
N GLU A 118 -0.63 0.52 10.79
CA GLU A 118 -1.81 0.04 11.53
C GLU A 118 -2.64 -0.98 10.75
N ALA A 119 -2.74 -0.84 9.45
CA ALA A 119 -3.53 -1.74 8.62
C ALA A 119 -2.82 -3.06 8.30
N GLY A 120 -1.54 -3.17 8.63
CA GLY A 120 -0.73 -4.32 8.27
C GLY A 120 -0.35 -4.36 6.79
N VAL A 121 0.38 -5.38 6.43
CA VAL A 121 0.82 -5.62 5.04
C VAL A 121 0.60 -7.08 4.67
N VAL A 122 0.43 -7.34 3.39
CA VAL A 122 0.27 -8.70 2.85
C VAL A 122 1.37 -8.95 1.84
N VAL A 123 1.97 -10.13 1.89
CA VAL A 123 2.97 -10.57 0.92
C VAL A 123 2.36 -11.69 0.09
N ARG A 124 2.38 -11.52 -1.24
CA ARG A 124 1.85 -12.54 -2.16
C ARG A 124 2.89 -12.91 -3.20
N PRO A 125 3.16 -14.20 -3.38
CA PRO A 125 3.99 -14.65 -4.51
C PRO A 125 3.33 -14.26 -5.83
N VAL A 126 4.14 -13.80 -6.77
CA VAL A 126 3.68 -13.53 -8.12
C VAL A 126 3.70 -14.82 -8.92
N MET A 127 2.64 -15.10 -9.65
CA MET A 127 2.60 -16.27 -10.53
C MET A 127 3.65 -16.15 -11.64
N GLY A 128 4.34 -17.26 -11.92
CA GLY A 128 5.36 -17.31 -12.97
C GLY A 128 5.96 -18.70 -13.08
N ALA A 129 6.97 -18.84 -13.94
CA ALA A 129 7.65 -20.11 -14.19
C ALA A 129 8.35 -20.68 -12.95
N GLU A 130 8.65 -19.84 -11.98
CA GLU A 130 9.32 -20.19 -10.73
C GLU A 130 8.33 -20.40 -9.57
N SER A 131 7.05 -20.23 -9.83
CA SER A 131 5.98 -20.36 -8.85
C SER A 131 5.23 -21.66 -9.10
N ASP A 132 4.96 -22.42 -8.04
CA ASP A 132 4.23 -23.69 -8.09
C ASP A 132 2.71 -23.52 -8.17
N VAL A 133 2.24 -22.34 -8.46
CA VAL A 133 0.81 -22.03 -8.45
C VAL A 133 0.31 -21.73 -9.84
#